data_d0680fd57514853cc9188a6797fcf85e
#
_entry.id   d0680fd57514853cc9188a6797fcf85e
#
_cell.length_a   1.000
_cell.length_b   1.000
_cell.length_c   1.000
_cell.angle_alpha   90.00
_cell.angle_beta   90.00
_cell.angle_gamma   90.00
#
_symmetry.space_group_name_H-M   'P 1'
#
loop_
_entity.id
_entity.type
_entity.pdbx_description
1 polymer ?
#
loop_
_entity_poly.entity_id
_entity_poly.type
_entity_poly.pdbx_seq_one_letter_code
_entity_poly.pdbx_strand_id
1 'polypeptide(L)'
;MRQAGRSLPEYRELRAKNTMMQACFDAELITEITLQPVRRHGVDAAILFSDIVVPLRASGIELDIVPDVGPVIDHPIRTAADVAAVKPLDPERVAPVADAVGQLVGELGDVPLIGFTGAPFTLASYLVEGGPSRNHERTKAMMLGEPDTWHALMEALTDITTAFLKVQLDAGVDAIQMFDSWAGTLSLADYRTHVLPHSTRVFEALAGAGVPMTHFGVGTAELLGAMSEAVAPAASPVVGVDWRTALTDAAARVAKGTALQGNLDPVVLLAGLPVAERAARAVVEDGRRALDAGATGHVFNLGHGVLPGTDPGVITEVVALVHSL
;
A
#
# COMPACT_ATOMS: atom_id res chain seq x y z
N MET A 1 -3.44 1.43 -1.44
CA MET A 1 -4.13 2.71 -1.69
C MET A 1 -5.11 2.99 -0.58
N ARG A 2 -5.23 4.22 -0.14
CA ARG A 2 -6.28 4.52 0.83
C ARG A 2 -7.60 4.48 0.10
N GLN A 3 -8.45 3.55 0.47
CA GLN A 3 -9.79 3.42 -0.05
C GLN A 3 -10.60 4.72 0.15
N ALA A 4 -11.72 4.86 -0.53
CA ALA A 4 -12.58 6.04 -0.53
C ALA A 4 -13.07 6.51 0.85
N GLY A 5 -12.86 5.72 1.91
CA GLY A 5 -13.32 5.99 3.27
C GLY A 5 -13.03 7.40 3.80
N ARG A 6 -11.87 7.99 3.48
CA ARG A 6 -11.50 9.33 3.97
C ARG A 6 -12.45 10.45 3.57
N SER A 7 -13.18 10.31 2.48
CA SER A 7 -14.17 11.28 2.01
C SER A 7 -15.56 11.04 2.57
N LEU A 8 -15.82 9.88 3.21
CA LEU A 8 -17.14 9.48 3.69
C LEU A 8 -17.51 10.21 5.00
N PRO A 9 -18.75 10.74 5.12
CA PRO A 9 -19.23 11.30 6.38
C PRO A 9 -19.19 10.32 7.54
N GLU A 10 -19.63 9.08 7.33
CA GLU A 10 -19.64 8.01 8.31
C GLU A 10 -18.24 7.67 8.85
N TYR A 11 -17.22 7.70 7.99
CA TYR A 11 -15.83 7.59 8.44
C TYR A 11 -15.43 8.76 9.34
N ARG A 12 -15.79 9.99 8.94
CA ARG A 12 -15.43 11.20 9.71
C ARG A 12 -16.09 11.19 11.09
N GLU A 13 -17.31 10.68 11.21
CA GLU A 13 -18.01 10.52 12.48
C GLU A 13 -17.28 9.57 13.43
N LEU A 14 -16.79 8.43 12.93
CA LEU A 14 -15.99 7.50 13.72
C LEU A 14 -14.64 8.10 14.11
N ARG A 15 -13.99 8.81 13.18
CA ARG A 15 -12.69 9.46 13.41
C ARG A 15 -12.75 10.66 14.38
N ALA A 16 -13.90 11.30 14.50
CA ALA A 16 -14.10 12.36 15.49
C ALA A 16 -14.04 11.85 16.94
N LYS A 17 -14.28 10.55 17.15
CA LYS A 17 -14.33 9.90 18.48
C LYS A 17 -13.09 9.05 18.79
N ASN A 18 -12.32 8.68 17.76
CA ASN A 18 -11.21 7.73 17.88
C ASN A 18 -9.95 8.27 17.18
N THR A 19 -8.77 8.09 17.79
CA THR A 19 -7.51 8.37 17.11
C THR A 19 -7.26 7.36 15.98
N MET A 20 -6.32 7.65 15.07
CA MET A 20 -6.00 6.71 13.99
C MET A 20 -5.47 5.39 14.55
N MET A 21 -4.57 5.48 15.55
CA MET A 21 -4.01 4.28 16.18
C MET A 21 -5.06 3.47 16.92
N GLN A 22 -5.96 4.11 17.69
CA GLN A 22 -7.08 3.41 18.30
C GLN A 22 -7.91 2.64 17.26
N ALA A 23 -8.27 3.29 16.17
CA ALA A 23 -9.05 2.65 15.12
C ALA A 23 -8.33 1.50 14.42
N CYS A 24 -6.98 1.54 14.33
CA CYS A 24 -6.19 0.46 13.71
C CYS A 24 -5.97 -0.75 14.63
N PHE A 25 -6.26 -0.63 15.92
CA PHE A 25 -6.13 -1.70 16.93
C PHE A 25 -7.46 -2.09 17.57
N ASP A 26 -8.58 -1.76 16.92
CA ASP A 26 -9.94 -2.13 17.35
C ASP A 26 -10.63 -2.89 16.22
N ALA A 27 -10.92 -4.16 16.44
CA ALA A 27 -11.45 -5.06 15.42
C ALA A 27 -12.81 -4.59 14.85
N GLU A 28 -13.70 -4.04 15.70
CA GLU A 28 -15.01 -3.55 15.29
C GLU A 28 -14.87 -2.29 14.40
N LEU A 29 -13.96 -1.37 14.77
CA LEU A 29 -13.69 -0.16 13.98
C LEU A 29 -13.01 -0.49 12.65
N ILE A 30 -12.05 -1.42 12.64
CA ILE A 30 -11.40 -1.88 11.39
C ILE A 30 -12.47 -2.45 10.46
N THR A 31 -13.33 -3.34 10.96
CA THR A 31 -14.38 -4.00 10.20
C THR A 31 -15.36 -2.96 9.63
N GLU A 32 -15.93 -2.12 10.46
CA GLU A 32 -16.92 -1.11 10.02
C GLU A 32 -16.31 -0.15 8.98
N ILE A 33 -15.11 0.39 9.24
CA ILE A 33 -14.48 1.35 8.32
C ILE A 33 -14.11 0.68 6.98
N THR A 34 -13.74 -0.59 6.99
CA THR A 34 -13.46 -1.36 5.77
C THR A 34 -14.71 -1.53 4.92
N LEU A 35 -15.86 -1.80 5.54
CA LEU A 35 -17.13 -2.06 4.85
C LEU A 35 -17.78 -0.79 4.30
N GLN A 36 -17.55 0.38 4.88
CA GLN A 36 -18.19 1.63 4.46
C GLN A 36 -18.03 1.93 2.95
N PRO A 37 -16.81 1.92 2.35
CA PRO A 37 -16.67 2.17 0.91
C PRO A 37 -17.30 1.06 0.06
N VAL A 38 -17.29 -0.18 0.50
CA VAL A 38 -17.91 -1.30 -0.21
C VAL A 38 -19.43 -1.09 -0.30
N ARG A 39 -20.07 -0.82 0.84
CA ARG A 39 -21.50 -0.55 0.92
C ARG A 39 -21.92 0.70 0.16
N ARG A 40 -21.06 1.73 0.16
CA ARG A 40 -21.36 3.03 -0.46
C ARG A 40 -21.18 3.03 -1.97
N HIS A 41 -20.12 2.43 -2.46
CA HIS A 41 -19.68 2.57 -3.85
C HIS A 41 -19.85 1.30 -4.68
N GLY A 42 -20.07 0.14 -4.04
CA GLY A 42 -20.19 -1.15 -4.75
C GLY A 42 -18.88 -1.54 -5.45
N VAL A 43 -17.74 -1.29 -4.84
CA VAL A 43 -16.42 -1.67 -5.39
C VAL A 43 -16.24 -3.19 -5.40
N ASP A 44 -15.45 -3.70 -6.34
CA ASP A 44 -15.22 -5.14 -6.55
C ASP A 44 -14.26 -5.77 -5.53
N ALA A 45 -13.56 -4.97 -4.74
CA ALA A 45 -12.68 -5.46 -3.68
C ALA A 45 -12.67 -4.50 -2.48
N ALA A 46 -12.64 -5.06 -1.28
CA ALA A 46 -12.42 -4.32 -0.05
C ALA A 46 -10.91 -4.17 0.21
N ILE A 47 -10.48 -3.04 0.75
CA ILE A 47 -9.12 -2.86 1.27
C ILE A 47 -9.22 -2.74 2.78
N LEU A 48 -8.52 -3.62 3.50
CA LEU A 48 -8.47 -3.63 4.94
C LEU A 48 -8.12 -2.23 5.47
N PHE A 49 -8.91 -1.70 6.40
CA PHE A 49 -8.57 -0.45 7.07
C PHE A 49 -7.42 -0.66 8.04
N SER A 50 -6.32 0.03 7.82
CA SER A 50 -5.13 0.04 8.67
C SER A 50 -4.23 1.23 8.30
N ASP A 51 -3.05 1.30 8.87
CA ASP A 51 -1.97 2.17 8.43
C ASP A 51 -0.69 1.37 8.21
N ILE A 52 0.17 1.84 7.29
CA ILE A 52 1.42 1.15 6.95
C ILE A 52 2.39 1.05 8.13
N VAL A 53 2.27 1.91 9.15
CA VAL A 53 3.13 1.92 10.35
C VAL A 53 2.59 1.05 11.50
N VAL A 54 1.41 0.44 11.35
CA VAL A 54 0.84 -0.47 12.37
C VAL A 54 1.82 -1.58 12.78
N PRO A 55 2.52 -2.28 11.85
CA PRO A 55 3.49 -3.29 12.22
C PRO A 55 4.67 -2.75 13.05
N LEU A 56 5.07 -1.50 12.84
CA LEU A 56 6.11 -0.85 13.65
C LEU A 56 5.64 -0.65 15.09
N ARG A 57 4.40 -0.17 15.27
CA ARG A 57 3.80 -0.02 16.61
C ARG A 57 3.67 -1.36 17.31
N ALA A 58 3.30 -2.40 16.60
CA ALA A 58 3.20 -3.76 17.12
C ALA A 58 4.58 -4.35 17.50
N SER A 59 5.65 -3.93 16.85
CA SER A 59 7.05 -4.28 17.21
C SER A 59 7.59 -3.50 18.42
N GLY A 60 6.75 -2.64 19.06
CA GLY A 60 7.13 -1.87 20.23
C GLY A 60 7.81 -0.55 19.94
N ILE A 61 7.82 -0.09 18.69
CA ILE A 61 8.31 1.24 18.33
C ILE A 61 7.25 2.27 18.75
N GLU A 62 7.68 3.26 19.52
CA GLU A 62 6.81 4.34 19.95
C GLU A 62 6.63 5.35 18.81
N LEU A 63 5.38 5.47 18.37
CA LEU A 63 4.97 6.36 17.28
C LEU A 63 3.48 6.69 17.40
N ASP A 64 3.07 7.81 16.83
CA ASP A 64 1.67 8.16 16.65
C ASP A 64 1.42 8.74 15.25
N ILE A 65 0.16 8.82 14.85
CA ILE A 65 -0.27 9.43 13.59
C ILE A 65 -0.92 10.77 13.91
N VAL A 66 -0.14 11.82 13.79
CA VAL A 66 -0.56 13.20 14.09
C VAL A 66 -1.43 13.73 12.94
N PRO A 67 -2.63 14.28 13.20
CA PRO A 67 -3.46 14.90 12.18
C PRO A 67 -2.67 15.92 11.34
N ASP A 68 -2.89 15.91 10.04
CA ASP A 68 -2.26 16.78 9.04
C ASP A 68 -0.72 16.71 8.92
N VAL A 69 -0.07 15.94 9.78
CA VAL A 69 1.38 15.67 9.73
C VAL A 69 1.65 14.26 9.19
N GLY A 70 1.02 13.25 9.78
CA GLY A 70 1.27 11.82 9.48
C GLY A 70 1.98 11.12 10.62
N PRO A 71 2.63 9.96 10.35
CA PRO A 71 3.39 9.24 11.36
C PRO A 71 4.54 10.06 11.94
N VAL A 72 4.66 10.09 13.25
CA VAL A 72 5.77 10.71 13.99
C VAL A 72 6.37 9.67 14.90
N ILE A 73 7.69 9.52 14.84
CA ILE A 73 8.47 8.54 15.61
C ILE A 73 9.13 9.23 16.79
N ASP A 74 8.85 8.78 18.00
CA ASP A 74 9.36 9.41 19.22
C ASP A 74 10.89 9.29 19.33
N HIS A 75 11.43 8.12 18.96
CA HIS A 75 12.86 7.82 18.98
C HIS A 75 13.34 7.34 17.61
N PRO A 76 13.69 8.28 16.69
CA PRO A 76 14.15 7.92 15.35
C PRO A 76 15.46 7.11 15.38
N ILE A 77 15.58 6.15 14.46
CA ILE A 77 16.77 5.31 14.31
C ILE A 77 17.90 6.13 13.68
N ARG A 78 19.08 6.14 14.33
CA ARG A 78 20.25 6.91 13.92
C ARG A 78 21.54 6.10 13.88
N THR A 79 21.60 4.99 14.61
CA THR A 79 22.82 4.22 14.83
C THR A 79 22.57 2.72 14.72
N ALA A 80 23.64 1.94 14.56
CA ALA A 80 23.56 0.49 14.61
C ALA A 80 22.98 -0.05 15.94
N ALA A 81 23.20 0.69 17.05
CA ALA A 81 22.62 0.33 18.34
C ALA A 81 21.10 0.49 18.36
N ASP A 82 20.57 1.55 17.70
CA ASP A 82 19.14 1.73 17.57
C ASP A 82 18.50 0.62 16.71
N VAL A 83 19.19 0.22 15.64
CA VAL A 83 18.78 -0.91 14.79
C VAL A 83 18.72 -2.21 15.58
N ALA A 84 19.75 -2.49 16.39
CA ALA A 84 19.83 -3.70 17.21
C ALA A 84 18.73 -3.74 18.30
N ALA A 85 18.12 -2.61 18.64
CA ALA A 85 17.03 -2.51 19.59
C ALA A 85 15.64 -2.76 18.95
N VAL A 86 15.54 -2.82 17.63
CA VAL A 86 14.29 -3.13 16.92
C VAL A 86 13.87 -4.55 17.25
N LYS A 87 12.66 -4.71 17.77
CA LYS A 87 12.10 -6.01 18.14
C LYS A 87 11.31 -6.60 16.98
N PRO A 88 11.21 -7.94 16.90
CA PRO A 88 10.26 -8.59 16.00
C PRO A 88 8.83 -8.13 16.25
N LEU A 89 7.96 -8.33 15.24
CA LEU A 89 6.51 -8.14 15.40
C LEU A 89 5.99 -9.05 16.52
N ASP A 90 5.23 -8.48 17.43
CA ASP A 90 4.48 -9.22 18.43
C ASP A 90 3.08 -9.57 17.85
N PRO A 91 2.80 -10.85 17.55
CA PRO A 91 1.52 -11.25 16.96
C PRO A 91 0.32 -10.93 17.86
N GLU A 92 0.48 -10.94 19.18
CA GLU A 92 -0.61 -10.66 20.12
C GLU A 92 -1.08 -9.21 19.99
N ARG A 93 -0.16 -8.29 19.69
CA ARG A 93 -0.49 -6.87 19.49
C ARG A 93 -1.28 -6.61 18.22
N VAL A 94 -1.22 -7.47 17.23
CA VAL A 94 -1.99 -7.37 15.97
C VAL A 94 -3.17 -8.35 15.92
N ALA A 95 -3.49 -9.03 17.03
CA ALA A 95 -4.68 -9.88 17.12
C ALA A 95 -5.97 -9.15 16.69
N PRO A 96 -6.22 -7.86 17.05
CA PRO A 96 -7.39 -7.14 16.55
C PRO A 96 -7.45 -7.02 15.02
N VAL A 97 -6.30 -7.00 14.34
CA VAL A 97 -6.25 -6.99 12.86
C VAL A 97 -6.68 -8.34 12.31
N ALA A 98 -6.20 -9.46 12.90
CA ALA A 98 -6.62 -10.81 12.51
C ALA A 98 -8.11 -11.03 12.78
N ASP A 99 -8.61 -10.60 13.93
CA ASP A 99 -10.03 -10.69 14.30
C ASP A 99 -10.91 -9.92 13.31
N ALA A 100 -10.51 -8.71 12.93
CA ALA A 100 -11.22 -7.91 11.95
C ALA A 100 -11.22 -8.57 10.56
N VAL A 101 -10.10 -9.15 10.13
CA VAL A 101 -10.05 -9.92 8.86
C VAL A 101 -11.03 -11.09 8.91
N GLY A 102 -11.05 -11.87 10.02
CA GLY A 102 -12.01 -12.97 10.20
C GLY A 102 -13.47 -12.51 10.11
N GLN A 103 -13.82 -11.37 10.73
CA GLN A 103 -15.16 -10.77 10.63
C GLN A 103 -15.47 -10.35 9.19
N LEU A 104 -14.53 -9.67 8.52
CA LEU A 104 -14.70 -9.16 7.16
C LEU A 104 -14.89 -10.27 6.13
N VAL A 105 -14.15 -11.37 6.22
CA VAL A 105 -14.34 -12.56 5.37
C VAL A 105 -15.76 -13.10 5.47
N GLY A 106 -16.35 -13.08 6.67
CA GLY A 106 -17.74 -13.49 6.86
C GLY A 106 -18.78 -12.51 6.29
N GLU A 107 -18.50 -11.20 6.32
CA GLU A 107 -19.45 -10.15 5.92
C GLU A 107 -19.35 -9.77 4.44
N LEU A 108 -18.20 -9.90 3.82
CA LEU A 108 -17.95 -9.52 2.43
C LEU A 108 -18.51 -10.51 1.40
N GLY A 109 -18.74 -11.77 1.79
CA GLY A 109 -19.22 -12.80 0.89
C GLY A 109 -18.24 -13.02 -0.26
N ASP A 110 -18.67 -12.74 -1.50
CA ASP A 110 -17.84 -12.92 -2.70
C ASP A 110 -16.93 -11.72 -3.01
N VAL A 111 -16.99 -10.63 -2.23
CA VAL A 111 -16.12 -9.46 -2.42
C VAL A 111 -14.75 -9.72 -1.79
N PRO A 112 -13.67 -9.84 -2.57
CA PRO A 112 -12.34 -10.14 -2.04
C PRO A 112 -11.81 -9.03 -1.13
N LEU A 113 -11.09 -9.45 -0.09
CA LEU A 113 -10.43 -8.59 0.87
C LEU A 113 -8.93 -8.47 0.56
N ILE A 114 -8.45 -7.25 0.37
CA ILE A 114 -7.04 -6.96 0.15
C ILE A 114 -6.39 -6.51 1.47
N GLY A 115 -5.46 -7.32 1.98
CA GLY A 115 -4.57 -6.94 3.06
C GLY A 115 -3.40 -6.10 2.56
N PHE A 116 -2.69 -5.42 3.47
CA PHE A 116 -1.54 -4.63 3.05
C PHE A 116 -0.53 -4.33 4.16
N THR A 117 0.61 -3.79 3.75
CA THR A 117 1.67 -3.30 4.63
C THR A 117 2.47 -2.18 3.95
N GLY A 118 3.28 -1.45 4.71
CA GLY A 118 4.36 -0.63 4.17
C GLY A 118 5.54 -1.49 3.74
N ALA A 119 6.18 -1.13 2.63
CA ALA A 119 7.42 -1.77 2.20
C ALA A 119 8.59 -1.44 3.15
N PRO A 120 9.60 -2.31 3.27
CA PRO A 120 10.73 -2.09 4.14
C PRO A 120 11.40 -0.72 3.97
N PHE A 121 11.63 -0.26 2.73
CA PHE A 121 12.21 1.07 2.48
C PHE A 121 11.34 2.21 2.98
N THR A 122 10.04 2.16 2.71
CA THR A 122 9.11 3.19 3.18
C THR A 122 9.05 3.24 4.70
N LEU A 123 9.04 2.09 5.38
CA LEU A 123 9.07 2.02 6.84
C LEU A 123 10.42 2.49 7.40
N ALA A 124 11.54 2.10 6.79
CA ALA A 124 12.88 2.59 7.15
C ALA A 124 12.95 4.12 7.04
N SER A 125 12.37 4.69 5.97
CA SER A 125 12.33 6.14 5.79
C SER A 125 11.63 6.85 6.94
N TYR A 126 10.46 6.36 7.39
CA TYR A 126 9.79 6.93 8.56
C TYR A 126 10.63 6.83 9.83
N LEU A 127 11.24 5.66 10.07
CA LEU A 127 12.06 5.42 11.26
C LEU A 127 13.31 6.30 11.28
N VAL A 128 13.99 6.42 10.15
CA VAL A 128 15.22 7.20 10.05
C VAL A 128 14.94 8.71 9.98
N GLU A 129 13.93 9.18 9.28
CA GLU A 129 13.59 10.62 9.26
C GLU A 129 12.95 11.07 10.59
N GLY A 130 12.23 10.19 11.27
CA GLY A 130 11.43 10.50 12.45
C GLY A 130 10.01 10.94 12.13
N GLY A 131 9.66 10.97 10.84
CA GLY A 131 8.35 11.39 10.33
C GLY A 131 8.35 11.57 8.82
N PRO A 132 7.34 12.25 8.25
CA PRO A 132 7.32 12.56 6.83
C PRO A 132 8.52 13.42 6.43
N SER A 133 9.13 13.09 5.30
CA SER A 133 10.26 13.86 4.73
C SER A 133 9.97 14.13 3.25
N ARG A 134 10.47 15.25 2.74
CA ARG A 134 10.36 15.59 1.32
C ARG A 134 11.49 14.97 0.50
N ASN A 135 12.69 14.98 1.03
CA ASN A 135 13.90 14.63 0.29
C ASN A 135 14.57 13.36 0.82
N HIS A 136 14.15 12.86 1.99
CA HIS A 136 14.71 11.66 2.64
C HIS A 136 16.23 11.73 2.83
N GLU A 137 16.76 12.90 3.25
CA GLU A 137 18.20 13.15 3.31
C GLU A 137 18.91 12.21 4.29
N ARG A 138 18.33 12.01 5.48
CA ARG A 138 18.93 11.15 6.51
C ARG A 138 18.84 9.67 6.09
N THR A 139 17.74 9.28 5.51
CA THR A 139 17.54 7.93 4.97
C THR A 139 18.59 7.60 3.92
N LYS A 140 18.78 8.49 2.95
CA LYS A 140 19.78 8.33 1.90
C LYS A 140 21.20 8.40 2.44
N ALA A 141 21.48 9.28 3.41
CA ALA A 141 22.79 9.38 4.03
C ALA A 141 23.17 8.07 4.75
N MET A 142 22.26 7.48 5.52
CA MET A 142 22.48 6.18 6.17
C MET A 142 22.64 5.07 5.12
N MET A 143 21.76 4.99 4.13
CA MET A 143 21.79 3.98 3.07
C MET A 143 23.13 3.96 2.32
N LEU A 144 23.68 5.14 2.02
CA LEU A 144 24.91 5.28 1.22
C LEU A 144 26.18 5.27 2.09
N GLY A 145 26.14 5.85 3.28
CA GLY A 145 27.27 6.06 4.16
C GLY A 145 27.49 4.94 5.17
N GLU A 146 26.45 4.20 5.53
CA GLU A 146 26.47 3.16 6.56
C GLU A 146 25.75 1.89 6.05
N PRO A 147 26.22 1.27 4.95
CA PRO A 147 25.50 0.18 4.29
C PRO A 147 25.20 -1.02 5.20
N ASP A 148 26.10 -1.36 6.10
CA ASP A 148 25.90 -2.48 7.04
C ASP A 148 24.73 -2.17 8.01
N THR A 149 24.69 -0.96 8.57
CA THR A 149 23.61 -0.48 9.44
C THR A 149 22.29 -0.42 8.67
N TRP A 150 22.35 0.07 7.43
CA TRP A 150 21.17 0.14 6.55
C TRP A 150 20.60 -1.25 6.25
N HIS A 151 21.43 -2.18 5.82
CA HIS A 151 20.96 -3.54 5.49
C HIS A 151 20.43 -4.27 6.72
N ALA A 152 21.05 -4.09 7.89
CA ALA A 152 20.52 -4.65 9.14
C ALA A 152 19.13 -4.09 9.50
N LEU A 153 18.90 -2.77 9.31
CA LEU A 153 17.57 -2.17 9.47
C LEU A 153 16.57 -2.74 8.47
N MET A 154 16.95 -2.82 7.20
CA MET A 154 16.10 -3.35 6.14
C MET A 154 15.74 -4.82 6.37
N GLU A 155 16.65 -5.64 6.90
CA GLU A 155 16.37 -7.03 7.28
C GLU A 155 15.34 -7.13 8.40
N ALA A 156 15.52 -6.35 9.47
CA ALA A 156 14.55 -6.33 10.56
C ALA A 156 13.16 -5.90 10.08
N LEU A 157 13.09 -4.90 9.21
CA LEU A 157 11.82 -4.44 8.64
C LEU A 157 11.21 -5.43 7.65
N THR A 158 12.02 -6.16 6.90
CA THR A 158 11.57 -7.27 6.05
C THR A 158 10.88 -8.35 6.88
N ASP A 159 11.46 -8.73 8.01
CA ASP A 159 10.88 -9.72 8.91
C ASP A 159 9.58 -9.23 9.54
N ILE A 160 9.53 -7.98 10.00
CA ILE A 160 8.32 -7.34 10.54
C ILE A 160 7.21 -7.27 9.49
N THR A 161 7.54 -6.81 8.28
CA THR A 161 6.61 -6.69 7.15
C THR A 161 6.03 -8.05 6.78
N THR A 162 6.90 -9.05 6.65
CA THR A 162 6.50 -10.44 6.33
C THR A 162 5.60 -11.02 7.41
N ALA A 163 5.95 -10.87 8.69
CA ALA A 163 5.15 -11.34 9.81
C ALA A 163 3.75 -10.70 9.83
N PHE A 164 3.67 -9.39 9.57
CA PHE A 164 2.38 -8.68 9.55
C PHE A 164 1.48 -9.11 8.39
N LEU A 165 2.05 -9.32 7.20
CA LEU A 165 1.29 -9.85 6.06
C LEU A 165 0.85 -11.30 6.30
N LYS A 166 1.71 -12.10 6.96
CA LYS A 166 1.36 -13.48 7.31
C LYS A 166 0.17 -13.55 8.25
N VAL A 167 0.08 -12.69 9.26
CA VAL A 167 -1.10 -12.59 10.14
C VAL A 167 -2.37 -12.33 9.34
N GLN A 168 -2.33 -11.45 8.35
CA GLN A 168 -3.48 -11.13 7.50
C GLN A 168 -3.85 -12.30 6.57
N LEU A 169 -2.84 -12.97 5.99
CA LEU A 169 -3.04 -14.15 5.12
C LEU A 169 -3.62 -15.33 5.91
N ASP A 170 -3.06 -15.62 7.08
CA ASP A 170 -3.53 -16.70 7.95
C ASP A 170 -4.97 -16.44 8.44
N ALA A 171 -5.39 -15.17 8.54
CA ALA A 171 -6.75 -14.76 8.87
C ALA A 171 -7.72 -14.79 7.68
N GLY A 172 -7.24 -14.86 6.44
CA GLY A 172 -8.04 -15.12 5.25
C GLY A 172 -8.20 -13.98 4.25
N VAL A 173 -7.24 -13.04 4.13
CA VAL A 173 -7.26 -12.07 3.04
C VAL A 173 -7.02 -12.75 1.68
N ASP A 174 -7.70 -12.29 0.64
CA ASP A 174 -7.68 -12.87 -0.70
C ASP A 174 -6.53 -12.33 -1.58
N ALA A 175 -5.96 -11.21 -1.22
CA ALA A 175 -4.83 -10.58 -1.90
C ALA A 175 -4.04 -9.71 -0.93
N ILE A 176 -2.79 -9.39 -1.27
CA ILE A 176 -1.99 -8.45 -0.48
C ILE A 176 -1.37 -7.36 -1.35
N GLN A 177 -1.14 -6.20 -0.73
CA GLN A 177 -0.44 -5.09 -1.37
C GLN A 177 0.66 -4.54 -0.46
N MET A 178 1.86 -4.39 -1.02
CA MET A 178 2.99 -3.75 -0.37
C MET A 178 3.15 -2.32 -0.91
N PHE A 179 3.09 -1.33 0.00
CA PHE A 179 3.18 0.09 -0.35
C PHE A 179 4.60 0.61 -0.17
N ASP A 180 5.28 0.87 -1.29
CA ASP A 180 6.60 1.49 -1.33
C ASP A 180 6.50 2.97 -1.74
N SER A 181 5.76 3.73 -0.94
CA SER A 181 5.32 5.09 -1.24
C SER A 181 6.48 6.07 -1.46
N TRP A 182 7.66 5.81 -0.88
CA TRP A 182 8.82 6.70 -0.93
C TRP A 182 9.92 6.24 -1.89
N ALA A 183 9.81 5.04 -2.49
CA ALA A 183 10.81 4.48 -3.39
C ALA A 183 11.12 5.36 -4.61
N GLY A 184 10.14 6.12 -5.10
CA GLY A 184 10.30 7.04 -6.22
C GLY A 184 11.29 8.18 -5.98
N THR A 185 11.84 8.32 -4.76
CA THR A 185 12.94 9.25 -4.45
C THR A 185 14.32 8.70 -4.78
N LEU A 186 14.42 7.41 -5.12
CA LEU A 186 15.65 6.70 -5.40
C LEU A 186 15.96 6.65 -6.91
N SER A 187 17.24 6.60 -7.22
CA SER A 187 17.68 6.16 -8.54
C SER A 187 17.42 4.65 -8.70
N LEU A 188 17.33 4.17 -9.94
CA LEU A 188 17.23 2.73 -10.21
C LEU A 188 18.42 1.95 -9.65
N ALA A 189 19.63 2.53 -9.69
CA ALA A 189 20.84 1.91 -9.15
C ALA A 189 20.76 1.73 -7.63
N ASP A 190 20.35 2.79 -6.91
CA ASP A 190 20.21 2.74 -5.45
C ASP A 190 19.09 1.77 -5.05
N TYR A 191 17.95 1.81 -5.75
CA TYR A 191 16.87 0.87 -5.51
C TYR A 191 17.32 -0.58 -5.66
N ARG A 192 18.01 -0.90 -6.75
CA ARG A 192 18.52 -2.26 -7.02
C ARG A 192 19.51 -2.74 -5.97
N THR A 193 20.38 -1.85 -5.51
CA THR A 193 21.43 -2.20 -4.55
C THR A 193 20.90 -2.31 -3.11
N HIS A 194 20.06 -1.37 -2.70
CA HIS A 194 19.77 -1.17 -1.29
C HIS A 194 18.32 -1.52 -0.88
N VAL A 195 17.41 -1.75 -1.85
CA VAL A 195 15.98 -1.97 -1.58
C VAL A 195 15.45 -3.25 -2.20
N LEU A 196 15.72 -3.48 -3.48
CA LEU A 196 15.20 -4.62 -4.24
C LEU A 196 15.40 -5.98 -3.54
N PRO A 197 16.59 -6.32 -2.99
CA PRO A 197 16.78 -7.62 -2.32
C PRO A 197 15.82 -7.83 -1.15
N HIS A 198 15.55 -6.77 -0.38
CA HIS A 198 14.68 -6.81 0.78
C HIS A 198 13.21 -6.91 0.40
N SER A 199 12.77 -6.15 -0.61
CA SER A 199 11.40 -6.25 -1.14
C SER A 199 11.13 -7.62 -1.77
N THR A 200 12.10 -8.19 -2.50
CA THR A 200 12.03 -9.54 -3.07
C THR A 200 11.85 -10.59 -1.97
N ARG A 201 12.65 -10.49 -0.90
CA ARG A 201 12.58 -11.44 0.23
C ARG A 201 11.20 -11.47 0.91
N VAL A 202 10.48 -10.32 0.99
CA VAL A 202 9.10 -10.29 1.50
C VAL A 202 8.19 -11.16 0.61
N PHE A 203 8.23 -10.95 -0.71
CA PHE A 203 7.37 -11.69 -1.64
C PHE A 203 7.74 -13.16 -1.74
N GLU A 204 9.03 -13.50 -1.70
CA GLU A 204 9.51 -14.89 -1.66
C GLU A 204 8.99 -15.63 -0.43
N ALA A 205 9.06 -15.01 0.73
CA ALA A 205 8.59 -15.61 1.99
C ALA A 205 7.09 -15.89 2.01
N LEU A 206 6.31 -15.20 1.16
CA LEU A 206 4.85 -15.31 1.08
C LEU A 206 4.37 -16.00 -0.20
N ALA A 207 5.26 -16.39 -1.11
CA ALA A 207 4.90 -16.99 -2.41
C ALA A 207 3.99 -18.24 -2.28
N GLY A 208 4.16 -19.01 -1.21
CA GLY A 208 3.35 -20.19 -0.91
C GLY A 208 1.89 -19.93 -0.54
N ALA A 209 1.51 -18.68 -0.27
CA ALA A 209 0.13 -18.33 0.07
C ALA A 209 -0.84 -18.44 -1.13
N GLY A 210 -0.32 -18.44 -2.37
CA GLY A 210 -1.13 -18.65 -3.58
C GLY A 210 -2.07 -17.49 -3.95
N VAL A 211 -1.99 -16.34 -3.28
CA VAL A 211 -2.82 -15.15 -3.52
C VAL A 211 -2.12 -14.14 -4.43
N PRO A 212 -2.87 -13.27 -5.14
CA PRO A 212 -2.29 -12.14 -5.86
C PRO A 212 -1.52 -11.20 -4.92
N MET A 213 -0.36 -10.72 -5.38
CA MET A 213 0.48 -9.80 -4.61
C MET A 213 0.81 -8.58 -5.43
N THR A 214 0.56 -7.40 -4.87
CA THR A 214 0.79 -6.12 -5.55
C THR A 214 1.96 -5.38 -4.91
N HIS A 215 2.90 -4.96 -5.75
CA HIS A 215 3.95 -4.00 -5.35
C HIS A 215 3.61 -2.63 -5.93
N PHE A 216 3.38 -1.64 -5.08
CA PHE A 216 2.97 -0.29 -5.48
C PHE A 216 3.91 0.77 -4.93
N GLY A 217 4.27 1.75 -5.77
CA GLY A 217 5.00 2.94 -5.38
C GLY A 217 4.50 4.19 -6.10
N VAL A 218 4.90 5.37 -5.62
CA VAL A 218 4.56 6.67 -6.20
C VAL A 218 5.82 7.31 -6.78
N GLY A 219 5.74 7.84 -8.02
CA GLY A 219 6.90 8.38 -8.72
C GLY A 219 7.90 7.30 -9.16
N THR A 220 7.46 6.06 -9.31
CA THR A 220 8.30 4.88 -9.55
C THR A 220 8.41 4.47 -11.02
N ALA A 221 8.13 5.36 -11.96
CA ALA A 221 8.18 5.05 -13.39
C ALA A 221 9.49 4.37 -13.82
N GLU A 222 10.63 4.85 -13.32
CA GLU A 222 11.96 4.28 -13.61
C GLU A 222 12.23 2.96 -12.87
N LEU A 223 11.44 2.66 -11.83
CA LEU A 223 11.61 1.49 -10.99
C LEU A 223 10.67 0.33 -11.35
N LEU A 224 9.68 0.52 -12.25
CA LEU A 224 8.64 -0.47 -12.53
C LEU A 224 9.20 -1.85 -12.89
N GLY A 225 10.28 -1.90 -13.68
CA GLY A 225 10.98 -3.14 -13.99
C GLY A 225 11.52 -3.85 -12.75
N ALA A 226 12.26 -3.14 -11.90
CA ALA A 226 12.81 -3.69 -10.67
C ALA A 226 11.71 -4.06 -9.66
N MET A 227 10.63 -3.28 -9.58
CA MET A 227 9.47 -3.61 -8.72
C MET A 227 8.75 -4.87 -9.21
N SER A 228 8.66 -5.08 -10.53
CA SER A 228 8.10 -6.31 -11.08
C SER A 228 8.99 -7.53 -10.84
N GLU A 229 10.32 -7.35 -10.86
CA GLU A 229 11.28 -8.39 -10.44
C GLU A 229 11.06 -8.78 -8.97
N ALA A 230 10.87 -7.79 -8.08
CA ALA A 230 10.63 -8.04 -6.66
C ALA A 230 9.39 -8.88 -6.40
N VAL A 231 8.28 -8.61 -7.11
CA VAL A 231 7.00 -9.30 -6.91
C VAL A 231 6.87 -10.59 -7.75
N ALA A 232 7.81 -10.88 -8.64
CA ALA A 232 7.79 -12.06 -9.51
C ALA A 232 7.65 -13.43 -8.80
N PRO A 233 8.11 -13.62 -7.53
CA PRO A 233 7.87 -14.86 -6.80
C PRO A 233 6.38 -15.15 -6.49
N ALA A 234 5.50 -14.15 -6.54
CA ALA A 234 4.08 -14.32 -6.31
C ALA A 234 3.42 -15.19 -7.39
N ALA A 235 2.41 -15.98 -7.02
CA ALA A 235 1.62 -16.78 -7.97
C ALA A 235 0.90 -15.91 -9.03
N SER A 236 0.51 -14.72 -8.64
CA SER A 236 -0.10 -13.70 -9.52
C SER A 236 0.53 -12.34 -9.21
N PRO A 237 1.68 -12.01 -9.86
CA PRO A 237 2.39 -10.77 -9.62
C PRO A 237 1.66 -9.57 -10.23
N VAL A 238 1.52 -8.51 -9.45
CA VAL A 238 0.88 -7.26 -9.86
C VAL A 238 1.81 -6.08 -9.54
N VAL A 239 1.94 -5.13 -10.46
CA VAL A 239 2.60 -3.85 -10.21
C VAL A 239 1.56 -2.74 -10.24
N GLY A 240 1.50 -1.99 -9.14
CA GLY A 240 0.70 -0.79 -9.06
C GLY A 240 1.41 0.39 -9.72
N VAL A 241 0.70 1.10 -10.60
CA VAL A 241 1.22 2.22 -11.40
C VAL A 241 0.56 3.51 -10.92
N ASP A 242 1.34 4.56 -10.70
CA ASP A 242 0.78 5.87 -10.40
C ASP A 242 0.32 6.59 -11.69
N TRP A 243 -0.40 7.69 -11.51
CA TRP A 243 -1.06 8.41 -12.61
C TRP A 243 -0.12 9.10 -13.62
N ARG A 244 1.20 9.11 -13.36
CA ARG A 244 2.20 9.80 -14.21
C ARG A 244 2.67 8.97 -15.38
N THR A 245 2.44 7.66 -15.34
CA THR A 245 2.91 6.72 -16.35
C THR A 245 1.72 6.07 -17.04
N ALA A 246 1.66 6.11 -18.37
CA ALA A 246 0.63 5.38 -19.11
C ALA A 246 0.74 3.87 -18.84
N LEU A 247 -0.39 3.17 -18.73
CA LEU A 247 -0.40 1.73 -18.48
C LEU A 247 0.27 0.94 -19.63
N THR A 248 0.10 1.40 -20.86
CA THR A 248 0.78 0.82 -22.03
C THR A 248 2.30 0.95 -21.91
N ASP A 249 2.81 2.10 -21.44
CA ASP A 249 4.26 2.29 -21.20
C ASP A 249 4.75 1.46 -20.01
N ALA A 250 3.93 1.31 -18.99
CA ALA A 250 4.23 0.46 -17.83
C ALA A 250 4.32 -1.01 -18.24
N ALA A 251 3.39 -1.50 -19.10
CA ALA A 251 3.42 -2.87 -19.63
C ALA A 251 4.74 -3.20 -20.34
N ALA A 252 5.33 -2.23 -21.07
CA ALA A 252 6.61 -2.40 -21.73
C ALA A 252 7.82 -2.46 -20.77
N ARG A 253 7.66 -2.02 -19.51
CA ARG A 253 8.74 -1.94 -18.50
C ARG A 253 8.74 -3.10 -17.51
N VAL A 254 7.58 -3.68 -17.24
CA VAL A 254 7.44 -4.76 -16.25
C VAL A 254 7.82 -6.12 -16.85
N ALA A 255 8.17 -7.07 -15.99
CA ALA A 255 8.48 -8.43 -16.39
C ALA A 255 7.24 -9.11 -17.01
N LYS A 256 7.47 -10.03 -17.95
CA LYS A 256 6.40 -10.85 -18.54
C LYS A 256 5.67 -11.63 -17.44
N GLY A 257 4.35 -11.72 -17.56
CA GLY A 257 3.52 -12.40 -16.56
C GLY A 257 2.98 -11.48 -15.47
N THR A 258 3.32 -10.18 -15.50
CA THR A 258 2.87 -9.19 -14.52
C THR A 258 1.55 -8.54 -14.96
N ALA A 259 0.58 -8.46 -14.05
CA ALA A 259 -0.60 -7.63 -14.19
C ALA A 259 -0.32 -6.19 -13.71
N LEU A 260 -1.14 -5.24 -14.16
CA LEU A 260 -1.04 -3.84 -13.76
C LEU A 260 -2.25 -3.42 -12.94
N GLN A 261 -2.04 -2.57 -11.93
CA GLN A 261 -3.10 -1.93 -11.16
C GLN A 261 -2.96 -0.40 -11.23
N GLY A 262 -4.05 0.27 -11.48
CA GLY A 262 -4.11 1.75 -11.50
C GLY A 262 -4.96 2.24 -12.67
N ASN A 263 -4.80 3.47 -13.11
CA ASN A 263 -3.95 4.50 -12.51
C ASN A 263 -4.59 5.90 -12.66
N LEU A 264 -5.91 5.97 -12.40
CA LEU A 264 -6.61 7.24 -12.50
C LEU A 264 -6.02 8.27 -11.52
N ASP A 265 -5.72 9.48 -11.99
CA ASP A 265 -5.29 10.59 -11.13
C ASP A 265 -6.39 10.94 -10.13
N PRO A 266 -6.17 10.83 -8.81
CA PRO A 266 -7.19 11.16 -7.83
C PRO A 266 -7.65 12.62 -7.87
N VAL A 267 -6.87 13.54 -8.43
CA VAL A 267 -7.22 14.97 -8.55
C VAL A 267 -8.38 15.17 -9.54
N VAL A 268 -8.55 14.31 -10.54
CA VAL A 268 -9.66 14.44 -11.50
C VAL A 268 -11.02 14.30 -10.85
N LEU A 269 -11.11 13.59 -9.73
CA LEU A 269 -12.34 13.46 -8.94
C LEU A 269 -12.77 14.79 -8.31
N LEU A 270 -11.82 15.69 -8.02
CA LEU A 270 -12.11 17.05 -7.53
C LEU A 270 -12.55 18.00 -8.64
N ALA A 271 -12.24 17.67 -9.89
CA ALA A 271 -12.62 18.49 -11.05
C ALA A 271 -14.07 18.25 -11.51
N GLY A 272 -14.78 17.39 -10.80
CA GLY A 272 -16.20 17.06 -11.06
C GLY A 272 -16.41 15.90 -12.01
N LEU A 273 -17.64 15.38 -11.99
CA LEU A 273 -18.03 14.13 -12.66
C LEU A 273 -17.68 14.09 -14.16
N PRO A 274 -17.97 15.12 -15.00
CA PRO A 274 -17.68 15.02 -16.43
C PRO A 274 -16.17 14.89 -16.75
N VAL A 275 -15.30 15.42 -15.90
CA VAL A 275 -13.85 15.27 -16.05
C VAL A 275 -13.42 13.88 -15.61
N ALA A 276 -13.93 13.42 -14.46
CA ALA A 276 -13.65 12.11 -13.91
C ALA A 276 -14.08 10.98 -14.86
N GLU A 277 -15.25 11.06 -15.46
CA GLU A 277 -15.75 10.08 -16.43
C GLU A 277 -14.86 9.97 -17.68
N ARG A 278 -14.47 11.11 -18.27
CA ARG A 278 -13.56 11.09 -19.44
C ARG A 278 -12.21 10.48 -19.09
N ALA A 279 -11.68 10.83 -17.94
CA ALA A 279 -10.40 10.29 -17.48
C ALA A 279 -10.48 8.79 -17.15
N ALA A 280 -11.57 8.34 -16.52
CA ALA A 280 -11.80 6.92 -16.24
C ALA A 280 -11.88 6.08 -17.51
N ARG A 281 -12.65 6.53 -18.52
CA ARG A 281 -12.70 5.87 -19.84
C ARG A 281 -11.33 5.78 -20.49
N ALA A 282 -10.54 6.86 -20.43
CA ALA A 282 -9.19 6.86 -21.01
C ALA A 282 -8.27 5.85 -20.29
N VAL A 283 -8.36 5.72 -18.97
CA VAL A 283 -7.59 4.72 -18.20
C VAL A 283 -8.01 3.29 -18.54
N VAL A 284 -9.32 3.02 -18.65
CA VAL A 284 -9.81 1.68 -19.05
C VAL A 284 -9.34 1.32 -20.45
N GLU A 285 -9.39 2.26 -21.39
CA GLU A 285 -8.90 2.05 -22.76
C GLU A 285 -7.37 1.83 -22.79
N ASP A 286 -6.61 2.60 -22.01
CA ASP A 286 -5.17 2.40 -21.89
C ASP A 286 -4.83 1.05 -21.22
N GLY A 287 -5.61 0.63 -20.24
CA GLY A 287 -5.53 -0.72 -19.65
C GLY A 287 -5.71 -1.82 -20.69
N ARG A 288 -6.69 -1.69 -21.58
CA ARG A 288 -6.89 -2.65 -22.70
C ARG A 288 -5.68 -2.68 -23.63
N ARG A 289 -5.14 -1.53 -24.01
CA ARG A 289 -3.90 -1.46 -24.79
C ARG A 289 -2.69 -2.06 -24.08
N ALA A 290 -2.64 -1.93 -22.75
CA ALA A 290 -1.58 -2.54 -21.94
C ALA A 290 -1.64 -4.09 -21.99
N LEU A 291 -2.85 -4.68 -22.09
CA LEU A 291 -3.00 -6.14 -22.31
C LEU A 291 -2.41 -6.54 -23.67
N ASP A 292 -2.68 -5.78 -24.74
CA ASP A 292 -2.10 -6.01 -26.07
C ASP A 292 -0.57 -5.83 -26.05
N ALA A 293 -0.05 -4.97 -25.16
CA ALA A 293 1.38 -4.74 -24.96
C ALA A 293 2.07 -5.79 -24.06
N GLY A 294 1.33 -6.76 -23.49
CA GLY A 294 1.87 -7.92 -22.78
C GLY A 294 1.59 -7.98 -21.28
N ALA A 295 0.85 -7.04 -20.71
CA ALA A 295 0.34 -7.19 -19.33
C ALA A 295 -0.66 -8.35 -19.26
N THR A 296 -0.66 -9.11 -18.16
CA THR A 296 -1.55 -10.28 -18.02
C THR A 296 -2.94 -9.93 -17.47
N GLY A 297 -3.13 -8.72 -16.97
CA GLY A 297 -4.39 -8.23 -16.44
C GLY A 297 -4.32 -6.74 -16.12
N HIS A 298 -5.48 -6.11 -15.96
CA HIS A 298 -5.59 -4.74 -15.47
C HIS A 298 -6.63 -4.65 -14.36
N VAL A 299 -6.22 -4.16 -13.20
CA VAL A 299 -7.11 -3.80 -12.10
C VAL A 299 -7.28 -2.29 -12.12
N PHE A 300 -8.48 -1.80 -12.52
CA PHE A 300 -8.76 -0.37 -12.48
C PHE A 300 -8.70 0.15 -11.03
N ASN A 301 -7.93 1.19 -10.82
CA ASN A 301 -7.81 1.83 -9.53
C ASN A 301 -7.33 3.28 -9.71
N LEU A 302 -7.36 4.07 -8.64
CA LEU A 302 -6.65 5.35 -8.62
C LEU A 302 -5.13 5.13 -8.58
N GLY A 303 -4.37 6.03 -9.18
CA GLY A 303 -2.91 6.05 -9.10
C GLY A 303 -2.34 6.47 -7.74
N HIS A 304 -3.20 6.87 -6.80
CA HIS A 304 -2.90 7.16 -5.39
C HIS A 304 -4.19 7.09 -4.56
N GLY A 305 -4.11 7.31 -3.25
CA GLY A 305 -5.30 7.33 -2.38
C GLY A 305 -6.26 8.47 -2.66
N VAL A 306 -7.53 8.25 -2.39
CA VAL A 306 -8.59 9.28 -2.46
C VAL A 306 -8.25 10.50 -1.61
N LEU A 307 -8.45 11.69 -2.16
CA LEU A 307 -8.23 12.94 -1.44
C LEU A 307 -9.39 13.22 -0.46
N PRO A 308 -9.12 13.80 0.73
CA PRO A 308 -10.16 14.03 1.74
C PRO A 308 -11.34 14.87 1.28
N GLY A 309 -11.11 15.79 0.34
CA GLY A 309 -12.15 16.69 -0.20
C GLY A 309 -12.95 16.11 -1.37
N THR A 310 -12.72 14.86 -1.76
CA THR A 310 -13.44 14.24 -2.87
C THR A 310 -14.90 14.01 -2.50
N ASP A 311 -15.82 14.40 -3.40
CA ASP A 311 -17.22 14.09 -3.27
C ASP A 311 -17.46 12.58 -3.43
N PRO A 312 -18.03 11.90 -2.41
CA PRO A 312 -18.33 10.47 -2.50
C PRO A 312 -19.26 10.12 -3.68
N GLY A 313 -20.16 11.01 -4.07
CA GLY A 313 -21.06 10.81 -5.22
C GLY A 313 -20.27 10.64 -6.52
N VAL A 314 -19.23 11.44 -6.74
CA VAL A 314 -18.37 11.31 -7.93
C VAL A 314 -17.67 9.95 -7.97
N ILE A 315 -17.25 9.44 -6.80
CA ILE A 315 -16.63 8.11 -6.74
C ILE A 315 -17.62 7.02 -7.12
N THR A 316 -18.84 7.08 -6.57
CA THR A 316 -19.91 6.11 -6.88
C THR A 316 -20.23 6.07 -8.38
N GLU A 317 -20.38 7.24 -9.01
CA GLU A 317 -20.65 7.33 -10.45
C GLU A 317 -19.47 6.81 -11.30
N VAL A 318 -18.23 7.08 -10.89
CA VAL A 318 -17.04 6.53 -11.59
C VAL A 318 -16.97 5.01 -11.48
N VAL A 319 -17.30 4.44 -10.31
CA VAL A 319 -17.39 2.97 -10.14
C VAL A 319 -18.46 2.38 -11.04
N ALA A 320 -19.67 2.95 -11.02
CA ALA A 320 -20.76 2.51 -11.89
C ALA A 320 -20.40 2.61 -13.38
N LEU A 321 -19.73 3.69 -13.78
CA LEU A 321 -19.24 3.86 -15.14
C LEU A 321 -18.25 2.74 -15.52
N VAL A 322 -17.24 2.47 -14.68
CA VAL A 322 -16.23 1.45 -14.97
C VAL A 322 -16.86 0.06 -15.12
N HIS A 323 -17.86 -0.26 -14.29
CA HIS A 323 -18.63 -1.52 -14.41
C HIS A 323 -19.42 -1.61 -15.72
N SER A 324 -19.74 -0.50 -16.35
CA SER A 324 -20.48 -0.47 -17.63
C SER A 324 -19.60 -0.57 -18.87
N LEU A 325 -18.29 -0.48 -18.72
CA LEU A 325 -17.31 -0.50 -19.82
C LEU A 325 -16.75 -1.88 -20.08
#